data_34cc55cce230f5f4530d094d84a103f9
#
_entry.id   34cc55cce230f5f4530d094d84a103f9
#
_cell.length_a   1.000
_cell.length_b   1.000
_cell.length_c   1.000
_cell.angle_alpha   90.00
_cell.angle_beta   90.00
_cell.angle_gamma   90.00
#
_symmetry.space_group_name_H-M   'P 1'
#
loop_
_entity.id
_entity.type
_entity.pdbx_description
1 polymer ?
#
loop_
_entity_poly.entity_id
_entity_poly.type
_entity_poly.pdbx_seq_one_letter_code
_entity_poly.pdbx_strand_id
1 'polypeptide(L)'
;MSNQKKKKKHSAPVKSKAQIKAEEEARAKEFNKKAIIISAIALVLVAAIITTICIIASNYNPLDKYVEDTSTEKKDTYYVAMNVKDHGVIIVELDAKAAPKTVENFVKLVREDFYDGLTFHRVIEGFMIQGGDPNANGTGGSSDKIVGEFLDNGYYNPIKHERGVISMARSDSYNSASSQFFICNANTASVSNLDDSYAAFGHVIKGMDVVDSITEVTSKYATSGVIKNKDDQAVILEMRVIEYKK
;
A
#
# COMPACT_ATOMS: atom_id res chain seq x y z
N MET A 1 36.27 45.29 -84.63
CA MET A 1 35.07 44.48 -84.88
C MET A 1 34.84 43.61 -83.67
N SER A 2 33.95 44.00 -82.77
CA SER A 2 33.66 43.31 -81.50
C SER A 2 32.31 42.62 -81.65
N ASN A 3 32.34 41.30 -81.55
CA ASN A 3 31.16 40.42 -81.67
C ASN A 3 30.63 40.10 -80.27
N GLN A 4 29.64 40.87 -79.80
CA GLN A 4 28.93 40.51 -78.53
C GLN A 4 27.86 39.47 -78.80
N LYS A 5 28.09 38.21 -78.28
CA LYS A 5 27.08 37.16 -78.21
C LYS A 5 26.08 37.44 -77.10
N LYS A 6 24.85 37.90 -77.50
CA LYS A 6 23.70 37.98 -76.56
C LYS A 6 23.30 36.57 -76.07
N LYS A 7 23.47 36.32 -74.78
CA LYS A 7 22.87 35.11 -74.08
C LYS A 7 21.36 35.33 -74.05
N LYS A 8 20.59 34.50 -74.76
CA LYS A 8 19.12 34.35 -74.54
C LYS A 8 18.85 33.77 -73.17
N LYS A 9 18.24 34.59 -72.30
CA LYS A 9 17.62 34.09 -71.05
C LYS A 9 16.40 33.23 -71.42
N HIS A 10 16.47 31.90 -71.23
CA HIS A 10 15.30 31.07 -71.32
C HIS A 10 14.44 31.37 -70.09
N SER A 11 13.31 32.02 -70.23
CA SER A 11 12.26 32.15 -69.25
C SER A 11 11.58 30.78 -69.09
N ALA A 12 11.50 30.28 -67.88
CA ALA A 12 10.77 29.05 -67.60
C ALA A 12 9.29 29.19 -68.06
N PRO A 13 8.67 28.14 -68.60
CA PRO A 13 7.28 28.19 -69.05
C PRO A 13 6.33 28.50 -67.88
N VAL A 14 5.46 29.50 -68.12
CA VAL A 14 4.41 29.90 -67.14
C VAL A 14 3.41 28.76 -67.07
N LYS A 15 3.23 28.17 -65.86
CA LYS A 15 2.28 27.05 -65.60
C LYS A 15 0.85 27.55 -65.83
N SER A 16 0.00 26.68 -66.41
CA SER A 16 -1.43 26.97 -66.56
C SER A 16 -2.14 26.92 -65.21
N LYS A 17 -3.28 27.60 -65.07
CA LYS A 17 -4.11 27.53 -63.82
C LYS A 17 -4.48 26.12 -63.42
N ALA A 18 -4.72 25.21 -64.38
CA ALA A 18 -5.01 23.79 -64.13
C ALA A 18 -3.80 23.05 -63.53
N GLN A 19 -2.58 23.33 -64.02
CA GLN A 19 -1.35 22.74 -63.49
C GLN A 19 -1.04 23.21 -62.07
N ILE A 20 -1.27 24.50 -61.77
CA ILE A 20 -1.09 25.05 -60.42
C ILE A 20 -2.06 24.38 -59.45
N LYS A 21 -3.36 24.26 -59.81
CA LYS A 21 -4.38 23.60 -59.00
C LYS A 21 -4.06 22.11 -58.72
N ALA A 22 -3.59 21.38 -59.74
CA ALA A 22 -3.20 19.97 -59.58
C ALA A 22 -1.98 19.81 -58.64
N GLU A 23 -0.98 20.71 -58.71
CA GLU A 23 0.16 20.72 -57.80
C GLU A 23 -0.25 21.04 -56.33
N GLU A 24 -1.18 21.99 -56.16
CA GLU A 24 -1.72 22.32 -54.82
C GLU A 24 -2.49 21.14 -54.22
N GLU A 25 -3.33 20.48 -55.01
CA GLU A 25 -4.07 19.26 -54.55
C GLU A 25 -3.10 18.11 -54.23
N ALA A 26 -2.05 17.91 -55.03
CA ALA A 26 -1.05 16.89 -54.76
C ALA A 26 -0.25 17.17 -53.44
N ARG A 27 0.14 18.44 -53.23
CA ARG A 27 0.79 18.90 -52.00
C ARG A 27 -0.11 18.71 -50.77
N ALA A 28 -1.39 19.06 -50.89
CA ALA A 28 -2.36 18.89 -49.83
C ALA A 28 -2.55 17.40 -49.46
N LYS A 29 -2.62 16.52 -50.48
CA LYS A 29 -2.69 15.05 -50.24
C LYS A 29 -1.44 14.51 -49.54
N GLU A 30 -0.26 14.96 -49.98
CA GLU A 30 1.01 14.55 -49.36
C GLU A 30 1.12 15.08 -47.93
N PHE A 31 0.72 16.31 -47.65
CA PHE A 31 0.68 16.91 -46.32
C PHE A 31 -0.27 16.13 -45.40
N ASN A 32 -1.49 15.84 -45.86
CA ASN A 32 -2.45 15.05 -45.08
C ASN A 32 -1.93 13.63 -44.79
N LYS A 33 -1.27 12.98 -45.77
CA LYS A 33 -0.66 11.66 -45.55
C LYS A 33 0.45 11.70 -44.48
N LYS A 34 1.32 12.72 -44.55
CA LYS A 34 2.37 12.92 -43.53
C LYS A 34 1.77 13.25 -42.17
N ALA A 35 0.72 14.06 -42.07
CA ALA A 35 0.03 14.38 -40.85
C ALA A 35 -0.59 13.11 -40.18
N ILE A 36 -1.23 12.24 -40.99
CA ILE A 36 -1.78 10.96 -40.49
C ILE A 36 -0.68 10.06 -39.95
N ILE A 37 0.46 9.95 -40.66
CA ILE A 37 1.58 9.10 -40.19
C ILE A 37 2.17 9.65 -38.88
N ILE A 38 2.36 10.98 -38.80
CA ILE A 38 2.88 11.62 -37.58
C ILE A 38 1.91 11.38 -36.40
N SER A 39 0.62 11.55 -36.64
CA SER A 39 -0.41 11.31 -35.60
C SER A 39 -0.42 9.83 -35.13
N ALA A 40 -0.28 8.88 -36.05
CA ALA A 40 -0.21 7.46 -35.72
C ALA A 40 1.04 7.12 -34.89
N ILE A 41 2.21 7.68 -35.26
CA ILE A 41 3.44 7.51 -34.48
C ILE A 41 3.30 8.12 -33.10
N ALA A 42 2.72 9.32 -32.97
CA ALA A 42 2.49 9.96 -31.68
C ALA A 42 1.58 9.12 -30.79
N LEU A 43 0.52 8.51 -31.34
CA LEU A 43 -0.39 7.62 -30.62
C LEU A 43 0.32 6.37 -30.10
N VAL A 44 1.18 5.76 -30.91
CA VAL A 44 1.97 4.58 -30.51
C VAL A 44 2.96 4.95 -29.39
N LEU A 45 3.62 6.10 -29.47
CA LEU A 45 4.53 6.58 -28.44
C LEU A 45 3.79 6.84 -27.11
N VAL A 46 2.62 7.47 -27.16
CA VAL A 46 1.79 7.68 -25.95
C VAL A 46 1.36 6.35 -25.34
N ALA A 47 0.92 5.39 -26.15
CA ALA A 47 0.56 4.06 -25.68
C ALA A 47 1.76 3.35 -25.02
N ALA A 48 2.94 3.43 -25.63
CA ALA A 48 4.18 2.86 -25.07
C ALA A 48 4.55 3.50 -23.72
N ILE A 49 4.43 4.82 -23.59
CA ILE A 49 4.68 5.55 -22.36
C ILE A 49 3.71 5.10 -21.26
N ILE A 50 2.41 5.04 -21.57
CA ILE A 50 1.37 4.58 -20.63
C ILE A 50 1.67 3.15 -20.18
N THR A 51 1.99 2.24 -21.12
CA THR A 51 2.33 0.86 -20.79
C THR A 51 3.55 0.78 -19.87
N THR A 52 4.59 1.57 -20.15
CA THR A 52 5.79 1.63 -19.30
C THR A 52 5.47 2.14 -17.89
N ILE A 53 4.66 3.20 -17.78
CA ILE A 53 4.21 3.74 -16.48
C ILE A 53 3.41 2.69 -15.72
N CYS A 54 2.50 1.96 -16.37
CA CYS A 54 1.72 0.88 -15.75
C CYS A 54 2.62 -0.24 -15.24
N ILE A 55 3.64 -0.65 -16.00
CA ILE A 55 4.60 -1.69 -15.60
C ILE A 55 5.41 -1.22 -14.38
N ILE A 56 5.91 0.03 -14.38
CA ILE A 56 6.65 0.58 -13.23
C ILE A 56 5.74 0.65 -12.00
N ALA A 57 4.50 1.12 -12.16
CA ALA A 57 3.54 1.24 -11.06
C ALA A 57 3.15 -0.15 -10.49
N SER A 58 2.99 -1.18 -11.34
CA SER A 58 2.65 -2.54 -10.91
C SER A 58 3.79 -3.24 -10.17
N ASN A 59 5.04 -2.85 -10.41
CA ASN A 59 6.22 -3.42 -9.76
C ASN A 59 6.69 -2.60 -8.54
N TYR A 60 6.05 -1.46 -8.25
CA TYR A 60 6.43 -0.62 -7.12
C TYR A 60 5.91 -1.21 -5.81
N ASN A 61 6.84 -1.61 -4.93
CA ASN A 61 6.52 -1.99 -3.56
C ASN A 61 6.91 -0.84 -2.61
N PRO A 62 5.94 -0.24 -1.90
CA PRO A 62 6.22 0.85 -0.97
C PRO A 62 7.18 0.50 0.17
N LEU A 63 7.40 -0.81 0.43
CA LEU A 63 8.32 -1.27 1.47
C LEU A 63 9.78 -1.29 1.02
N ASP A 64 10.08 -1.27 -0.28
CA ASP A 64 11.47 -1.33 -0.79
C ASP A 64 12.34 -0.14 -0.40
N LYS A 65 11.76 0.94 0.09
CA LYS A 65 12.47 2.08 0.66
C LYS A 65 12.99 1.85 2.09
N TYR A 66 12.54 0.80 2.76
CA TYR A 66 12.97 0.45 4.10
C TYR A 66 13.98 -0.70 4.03
N VAL A 67 15.04 -0.60 4.86
CA VAL A 67 16.01 -1.69 5.02
C VAL A 67 15.37 -2.76 5.91
N GLU A 68 15.38 -4.00 5.43
CA GLU A 68 14.88 -5.12 6.21
C GLU A 68 15.83 -5.46 7.37
N ASP A 69 15.28 -5.67 8.56
CA ASP A 69 16.04 -6.13 9.72
C ASP A 69 16.09 -7.67 9.74
N THR A 70 17.16 -8.21 9.22
CA THR A 70 17.43 -9.66 9.17
C THR A 70 18.17 -10.18 10.41
N SER A 71 18.44 -9.33 11.41
CA SER A 71 19.13 -9.72 12.63
C SER A 71 18.35 -10.73 13.43
N THR A 72 19.00 -11.79 13.88
CA THR A 72 18.45 -12.81 14.79
C THR A 72 18.64 -12.46 16.26
N GLU A 73 19.34 -11.38 16.56
CA GLU A 73 19.54 -10.91 17.93
C GLU A 73 18.25 -10.37 18.53
N LYS A 74 18.01 -10.71 19.81
CA LYS A 74 16.87 -10.15 20.55
C LYS A 74 17.12 -8.67 20.81
N LYS A 75 16.12 -7.85 20.48
CA LYS A 75 16.12 -6.40 20.69
C LYS A 75 15.04 -6.00 21.68
N ASP A 76 15.27 -4.89 22.36
CA ASP A 76 14.26 -4.28 23.24
C ASP A 76 13.12 -3.63 22.43
N THR A 77 13.43 -3.23 21.19
CA THR A 77 12.49 -2.55 20.28
C THR A 77 12.64 -3.11 18.88
N TYR A 78 11.52 -3.39 18.23
CA TYR A 78 11.44 -3.73 16.81
C TYR A 78 10.56 -2.75 16.07
N TYR A 79 10.77 -2.63 14.77
CA TYR A 79 9.91 -1.86 13.88
C TYR A 79 9.36 -2.77 12.79
N VAL A 80 8.06 -2.67 12.55
CA VAL A 80 7.39 -3.42 11.48
C VAL A 80 6.68 -2.46 10.57
N ALA A 81 6.96 -2.58 9.27
CA ALA A 81 6.23 -1.90 8.21
C ALA A 81 5.18 -2.84 7.63
N MET A 82 3.94 -2.36 7.52
CA MET A 82 2.79 -3.08 7.00
C MET A 82 2.27 -2.32 5.78
N ASN A 83 2.32 -2.93 4.60
CA ASN A 83 1.75 -2.38 3.37
C ASN A 83 0.30 -2.85 3.21
N VAL A 84 -0.65 -1.92 3.27
CA VAL A 84 -2.07 -2.21 3.10
C VAL A 84 -2.53 -1.75 1.71
N LYS A 85 -3.10 -2.68 0.95
CA LYS A 85 -3.55 -2.46 -0.42
C LYS A 85 -4.48 -1.24 -0.51
N ASP A 86 -4.19 -0.34 -1.44
CA ASP A 86 -4.97 0.86 -1.75
C ASP A 86 -5.05 1.91 -0.61
N HIS A 87 -4.43 1.63 0.56
CA HIS A 87 -4.44 2.53 1.71
C HIS A 87 -3.05 3.11 2.03
N GLY A 88 -1.96 2.32 1.89
CA GLY A 88 -0.61 2.77 2.15
C GLY A 88 0.14 1.97 3.21
N VAL A 89 1.14 2.59 3.86
CA VAL A 89 2.04 1.92 4.79
C VAL A 89 1.82 2.40 6.22
N ILE A 90 1.61 1.45 7.13
CA ILE A 90 1.61 1.65 8.59
C ILE A 90 2.97 1.18 9.12
N ILE A 91 3.62 1.98 9.98
CA ILE A 91 4.82 1.56 10.72
C ILE A 91 4.49 1.51 12.20
N VAL A 92 4.75 0.36 12.80
CA VAL A 92 4.60 0.15 14.25
C VAL A 92 5.96 -0.01 14.92
N GLU A 93 6.11 0.61 16.07
CA GLU A 93 7.20 0.37 17.02
C GLU A 93 6.70 -0.63 18.06
N LEU A 94 7.41 -1.73 18.25
CA LEU A 94 7.06 -2.81 19.17
C LEU A 94 7.99 -2.77 20.38
N ASP A 95 7.42 -2.86 21.59
CA ASP A 95 8.14 -2.82 22.87
C ASP A 95 8.27 -4.24 23.46
N ALA A 96 9.43 -4.87 23.22
CA ALA A 96 9.73 -6.21 23.74
C ALA A 96 10.03 -6.23 25.26
N LYS A 97 10.16 -5.05 25.92
CA LYS A 97 10.22 -5.01 27.39
C LYS A 97 8.84 -5.07 28.00
N ALA A 98 7.87 -4.38 27.37
CA ALA A 98 6.50 -4.37 27.85
C ALA A 98 5.78 -5.71 27.63
N ALA A 99 6.02 -6.37 26.47
CA ALA A 99 5.35 -7.62 26.12
C ALA A 99 6.29 -8.57 25.33
N PRO A 100 7.32 -9.16 25.96
CA PRO A 100 8.37 -9.92 25.28
C PRO A 100 7.86 -11.14 24.50
N LYS A 101 6.92 -11.92 25.03
CA LYS A 101 6.37 -13.10 24.36
C LYS A 101 5.49 -12.72 23.17
N THR A 102 4.72 -11.67 23.35
CA THR A 102 3.85 -11.12 22.30
C THR A 102 4.67 -10.59 21.13
N VAL A 103 5.70 -9.77 21.41
CA VAL A 103 6.59 -9.22 20.38
C VAL A 103 7.38 -10.33 19.69
N GLU A 104 7.95 -11.30 20.44
CA GLU A 104 8.68 -12.43 19.88
C GLU A 104 7.81 -13.22 18.89
N ASN A 105 6.57 -13.54 19.27
CA ASN A 105 5.61 -14.24 18.41
C ASN A 105 5.24 -13.41 17.17
N PHE A 106 4.91 -12.14 17.36
CA PHE A 106 4.51 -11.27 16.25
C PHE A 106 5.65 -11.09 15.23
N VAL A 107 6.87 -10.81 15.70
CA VAL A 107 8.06 -10.66 14.84
C VAL A 107 8.40 -11.98 14.12
N LYS A 108 8.27 -13.15 14.81
CA LYS A 108 8.42 -14.46 14.17
C LYS A 108 7.44 -14.62 13.01
N LEU A 109 6.15 -14.37 13.25
CA LEU A 109 5.11 -14.51 12.22
C LEU A 109 5.29 -13.53 11.05
N VAL A 110 5.76 -12.30 11.31
CA VAL A 110 6.13 -11.34 10.23
C VAL A 110 7.27 -11.87 9.38
N ARG A 111 8.32 -12.45 9.99
CA ARG A 111 9.47 -13.02 9.27
C ARG A 111 9.15 -14.31 8.52
N GLU A 112 8.07 -14.97 8.86
CA GLU A 112 7.53 -16.16 8.18
C GLU A 112 6.49 -15.80 7.11
N ASP A 113 6.34 -14.51 6.75
CA ASP A 113 5.37 -13.97 5.79
C ASP A 113 3.92 -14.37 6.12
N PHE A 114 3.66 -14.75 7.39
CA PHE A 114 2.35 -15.27 7.82
C PHE A 114 1.21 -14.29 7.58
N TYR A 115 1.46 -13.00 7.71
CA TYR A 115 0.46 -11.95 7.58
C TYR A 115 0.18 -11.53 6.14
N ASP A 116 1.00 -11.95 5.19
CA ASP A 116 0.87 -11.57 3.79
C ASP A 116 -0.42 -12.13 3.17
N GLY A 117 -1.19 -11.26 2.55
CA GLY A 117 -2.51 -11.60 2.02
C GLY A 117 -3.63 -11.72 3.04
N LEU A 118 -3.36 -11.58 4.36
CA LEU A 118 -4.39 -11.51 5.37
C LEU A 118 -5.10 -10.14 5.36
N THR A 119 -6.19 -10.04 6.11
CA THR A 119 -7.08 -8.89 6.02
C THR A 119 -7.45 -8.32 7.39
N PHE A 120 -7.95 -7.09 7.38
CA PHE A 120 -8.66 -6.51 8.51
C PHE A 120 -10.14 -6.92 8.41
N HIS A 121 -10.49 -8.00 9.07
CA HIS A 121 -11.82 -8.64 9.01
C HIS A 121 -12.86 -8.00 9.95
N ARG A 122 -12.39 -7.22 10.94
CA ARG A 122 -13.25 -6.54 11.90
C ARG A 122 -12.81 -5.09 12.07
N VAL A 123 -13.73 -4.15 11.83
CA VAL A 123 -13.50 -2.71 11.91
C VAL A 123 -14.65 -2.06 12.66
N ILE A 124 -14.33 -1.34 13.72
CA ILE A 124 -15.29 -0.56 14.51
C ILE A 124 -14.75 0.86 14.64
N GLU A 125 -15.47 1.81 14.06
CA GLU A 125 -15.17 3.23 14.21
C GLU A 125 -15.25 3.64 15.68
N GLY A 126 -14.31 4.47 16.13
CA GLY A 126 -14.21 4.86 17.53
C GLY A 126 -13.69 3.77 18.48
N PHE A 127 -13.15 2.67 17.93
CA PHE A 127 -12.60 1.57 18.73
C PHE A 127 -11.29 1.02 18.12
N MET A 128 -11.38 0.16 17.08
CA MET A 128 -10.20 -0.50 16.53
C MET A 128 -10.42 -1.08 15.12
N ILE A 129 -9.31 -1.41 14.45
CA ILE A 129 -9.26 -2.31 13.30
C ILE A 129 -8.53 -3.58 13.71
N GLN A 130 -9.09 -4.76 13.39
CA GLN A 130 -8.55 -6.09 13.80
C GLN A 130 -8.29 -6.95 12.57
N GLY A 131 -7.09 -7.53 12.53
CA GLY A 131 -6.62 -8.41 11.45
C GLY A 131 -5.81 -9.60 11.97
N GLY A 132 -5.07 -10.25 11.04
CA GLY A 132 -4.17 -11.37 11.38
C GLY A 132 -4.87 -12.72 11.53
N ASP A 133 -6.08 -12.87 10.96
CA ASP A 133 -6.85 -14.11 10.91
C ASP A 133 -6.78 -14.76 9.53
N PRO A 134 -6.19 -15.95 9.35
CA PRO A 134 -6.17 -16.67 8.08
C PRO A 134 -7.57 -16.99 7.52
N ASN A 135 -8.58 -17.15 8.40
CA ASN A 135 -9.96 -17.42 7.99
C ASN A 135 -10.72 -16.14 7.64
N ALA A 136 -10.17 -14.96 7.90
CA ALA A 136 -10.76 -13.66 7.61
C ALA A 136 -12.18 -13.44 8.21
N ASN A 137 -12.50 -14.08 9.35
CA ASN A 137 -13.82 -14.04 9.97
C ASN A 137 -13.79 -14.02 11.53
N GLY A 138 -12.59 -13.95 12.12
CA GLY A 138 -12.37 -13.92 13.57
C GLY A 138 -12.15 -15.28 14.23
N THR A 139 -12.23 -16.40 13.48
CA THR A 139 -12.15 -17.76 14.05
C THR A 139 -10.79 -18.41 13.93
N GLY A 140 -9.91 -17.90 13.08
CA GLY A 140 -8.59 -18.46 12.79
C GLY A 140 -7.48 -17.87 13.65
N GLY A 141 -6.25 -18.35 13.38
CA GLY A 141 -5.03 -17.90 14.03
C GLY A 141 -3.86 -18.78 13.64
N SER A 142 -2.65 -18.46 14.13
CA SER A 142 -1.50 -19.34 14.02
C SER A 142 -1.67 -20.57 14.94
N SER A 143 -0.88 -21.63 14.67
CA SER A 143 -0.91 -22.88 15.46
C SER A 143 -0.54 -22.66 16.92
N ASP A 144 0.44 -21.79 17.17
CA ASP A 144 1.00 -21.56 18.49
C ASP A 144 0.16 -20.55 19.26
N LYS A 145 -0.17 -20.87 20.51
CA LYS A 145 -0.79 -19.95 21.45
C LYS A 145 0.26 -19.35 22.36
N ILE A 146 0.05 -18.10 22.74
CA ILE A 146 0.95 -17.38 23.64
C ILE A 146 0.26 -17.02 24.95
N VAL A 147 1.08 -16.90 26.00
CA VAL A 147 0.63 -16.40 27.30
C VAL A 147 0.26 -14.93 27.17
N GLY A 148 -0.90 -14.55 27.72
CA GLY A 148 -1.34 -13.15 27.73
C GLY A 148 -0.51 -12.31 28.70
N GLU A 149 0.13 -11.26 28.18
CA GLU A 149 1.00 -10.36 28.94
C GLU A 149 0.22 -9.11 29.37
N PHE A 150 -0.69 -9.27 30.33
CA PHE A 150 -1.53 -8.21 30.91
C PHE A 150 -1.88 -8.51 32.36
N LEU A 151 -2.34 -7.50 33.11
CA LEU A 151 -2.46 -7.55 34.56
C LEU A 151 -3.43 -8.63 35.06
N ASP A 152 -4.59 -8.79 34.43
CA ASP A 152 -5.59 -9.82 34.80
C ASP A 152 -5.04 -11.27 34.70
N ASN A 153 -3.96 -11.44 33.93
CA ASN A 153 -3.21 -12.71 33.80
C ASN A 153 -1.92 -12.72 34.66
N GLY A 154 -1.79 -11.79 35.59
CA GLY A 154 -0.65 -11.70 36.49
C GLY A 154 0.63 -11.12 35.93
N TYR A 155 0.56 -10.43 34.79
CA TYR A 155 1.70 -9.79 34.14
C TYR A 155 1.49 -8.28 34.05
N TYR A 156 2.42 -7.50 34.63
CA TYR A 156 2.36 -6.05 34.55
C TYR A 156 2.79 -5.55 33.16
N ASN A 157 1.84 -4.97 32.41
CA ASN A 157 2.10 -4.32 31.13
C ASN A 157 1.90 -2.81 31.29
N PRO A 158 2.95 -1.98 31.05
CA PRO A 158 2.87 -0.54 31.27
C PRO A 158 2.13 0.21 30.15
N ILE A 159 1.91 -0.41 28.98
CA ILE A 159 1.29 0.25 27.83
C ILE A 159 -0.22 0.34 28.06
N LYS A 160 -0.72 1.59 28.08
CA LYS A 160 -2.17 1.88 28.15
C LYS A 160 -2.76 1.97 26.76
N HIS A 161 -3.98 1.42 26.60
CA HIS A 161 -4.67 1.46 25.33
C HIS A 161 -5.16 2.88 25.02
N GLU A 162 -4.64 3.41 23.94
CA GLU A 162 -5.02 4.68 23.34
C GLU A 162 -4.93 4.61 21.82
N ARG A 163 -5.36 5.67 21.13
CA ARG A 163 -5.25 5.73 19.67
C ARG A 163 -3.81 5.47 19.21
N GLY A 164 -3.65 4.51 18.29
CA GLY A 164 -2.37 4.09 17.73
C GLY A 164 -1.74 2.88 18.44
N VAL A 165 -2.24 2.46 19.60
CA VAL A 165 -1.73 1.25 20.25
C VAL A 165 -2.10 0.02 19.44
N ILE A 166 -1.10 -0.89 19.25
CA ILE A 166 -1.29 -2.24 18.73
C ILE A 166 -1.32 -3.23 19.89
N SER A 167 -2.30 -4.15 19.89
CA SER A 167 -2.54 -5.10 20.95
C SER A 167 -2.99 -6.45 20.41
N MET A 168 -2.75 -7.55 21.13
CA MET A 168 -3.15 -8.89 20.70
C MET A 168 -4.60 -9.18 21.00
N ALA A 169 -5.31 -9.67 19.99
CA ALA A 169 -6.65 -10.23 20.18
C ALA A 169 -6.59 -11.62 20.79
N ARG A 170 -7.62 -11.98 21.57
CA ARG A 170 -7.77 -13.28 22.22
C ARG A 170 -9.25 -13.70 22.31
N SER A 171 -9.49 -14.97 22.59
CA SER A 171 -10.79 -15.47 23.02
C SER A 171 -10.98 -15.26 24.54
N ASP A 172 -11.97 -15.91 25.15
CA ASP A 172 -12.22 -15.79 26.60
C ASP A 172 -11.04 -16.25 27.46
N SER A 173 -10.30 -17.25 27.02
CA SER A 173 -9.09 -17.69 27.72
C SER A 173 -7.96 -16.70 27.62
N TYR A 174 -7.31 -16.35 28.72
CA TYR A 174 -6.20 -15.40 28.79
C TYR A 174 -4.97 -15.83 27.99
N ASN A 175 -4.78 -17.12 27.77
CA ASN A 175 -3.65 -17.69 27.03
C ASN A 175 -4.07 -18.23 25.64
N SER A 176 -5.04 -17.58 25.00
CA SER A 176 -5.57 -18.00 23.70
C SER A 176 -5.09 -17.15 22.53
N ALA A 177 -4.37 -16.07 22.78
CA ALA A 177 -3.81 -15.23 21.74
C ALA A 177 -2.86 -16.03 20.83
N SER A 178 -2.82 -15.71 19.54
CA SER A 178 -1.93 -16.36 18.57
C SER A 178 -1.40 -15.38 17.52
N SER A 179 -2.15 -15.11 16.44
CA SER A 179 -1.74 -14.19 15.38
C SER A 179 -2.64 -12.97 15.22
N GLN A 180 -3.90 -13.04 15.71
CA GLN A 180 -4.80 -11.89 15.54
C GLN A 180 -4.37 -10.72 16.42
N PHE A 181 -4.33 -9.53 15.81
CA PHE A 181 -4.01 -8.26 16.47
C PHE A 181 -5.02 -7.18 16.13
N PHE A 182 -5.04 -6.12 16.89
CA PHE A 182 -5.83 -4.93 16.58
C PHE A 182 -5.04 -3.65 16.80
N ILE A 183 -5.42 -2.60 16.08
CA ILE A 183 -4.88 -1.25 16.23
C ILE A 183 -6.03 -0.33 16.66
N CYS A 184 -5.87 0.34 17.80
CA CYS A 184 -6.85 1.29 18.31
C CYS A 184 -6.93 2.55 17.41
N ASN A 185 -8.14 2.90 16.96
CA ASN A 185 -8.35 4.03 16.06
C ASN A 185 -8.87 5.30 16.74
N ALA A 186 -9.10 5.26 18.05
CA ALA A 186 -9.64 6.39 18.81
C ALA A 186 -9.20 6.38 20.28
N ASN A 187 -9.44 7.50 20.98
CA ASN A 187 -9.30 7.64 22.43
C ASN A 187 -10.71 7.67 23.06
N THR A 188 -11.29 6.52 23.33
CA THR A 188 -12.62 6.35 23.90
C THR A 188 -12.60 5.46 25.13
N ALA A 189 -13.66 5.47 25.91
CA ALA A 189 -13.82 4.56 27.06
C ALA A 189 -13.76 3.09 26.61
N SER A 190 -14.25 2.74 25.42
CA SER A 190 -14.16 1.39 24.88
C SER A 190 -12.72 0.94 24.65
N VAL A 191 -11.82 1.86 24.30
CA VAL A 191 -10.39 1.62 24.11
C VAL A 191 -9.71 1.49 25.48
N SER A 192 -9.89 2.43 26.40
CA SER A 192 -9.25 2.38 27.73
C SER A 192 -9.72 1.20 28.59
N ASN A 193 -10.91 0.66 28.36
CA ASN A 193 -11.40 -0.55 29.04
C ASN A 193 -10.68 -1.83 28.61
N LEU A 194 -9.80 -1.78 27.62
CA LEU A 194 -8.92 -2.89 27.24
C LEU A 194 -7.69 -3.01 28.14
N ASP A 195 -7.39 -1.94 28.88
CA ASP A 195 -6.29 -1.95 29.86
C ASP A 195 -6.46 -3.10 30.84
N ASP A 196 -5.32 -3.64 31.24
CA ASP A 196 -5.21 -4.76 32.17
C ASP A 196 -5.76 -6.11 31.68
N SER A 197 -6.55 -6.14 30.57
CA SER A 197 -7.18 -7.35 30.03
C SER A 197 -6.67 -7.79 28.65
N TYR A 198 -5.85 -6.97 27.98
CA TYR A 198 -5.24 -7.28 26.68
C TYR A 198 -3.76 -6.91 26.65
N ALA A 199 -2.98 -7.68 25.89
CA ALA A 199 -1.54 -7.48 25.74
C ALA A 199 -1.24 -6.40 24.67
N ALA A 200 -1.17 -5.15 25.11
CA ALA A 200 -0.62 -4.09 24.29
C ALA A 200 0.88 -4.32 24.11
N PHE A 201 1.40 -4.18 22.88
CA PHE A 201 2.80 -4.51 22.60
C PHE A 201 3.53 -3.51 21.71
N GLY A 202 2.92 -2.36 21.42
CA GLY A 202 3.55 -1.30 20.64
C GLY A 202 2.61 -0.18 20.21
N HIS A 203 3.13 0.68 19.33
CA HIS A 203 2.43 1.86 18.85
C HIS A 203 2.67 2.09 17.35
N VAL A 204 1.67 2.61 16.66
CA VAL A 204 1.83 3.16 15.31
C VAL A 204 2.61 4.47 15.41
N ILE A 205 3.79 4.50 14.77
CA ILE A 205 4.64 5.70 14.71
C ILE A 205 4.51 6.46 13.39
N LYS A 206 3.91 5.80 12.37
CA LYS A 206 3.60 6.39 11.08
C LYS A 206 2.43 5.65 10.41
N GLY A 207 1.54 6.38 9.74
CA GLY A 207 0.43 5.79 9.01
C GLY A 207 -0.87 5.68 9.82
N MET A 208 -1.10 6.53 10.84
CA MET A 208 -2.41 6.62 11.48
C MET A 208 -3.50 7.14 10.54
N ASP A 209 -3.15 7.91 9.54
CA ASP A 209 -4.01 8.29 8.41
C ASP A 209 -4.43 7.08 7.56
N VAL A 210 -3.56 6.08 7.43
CA VAL A 210 -3.89 4.79 6.78
C VAL A 210 -4.90 4.00 7.62
N VAL A 211 -4.72 3.94 8.95
CA VAL A 211 -5.69 3.32 9.89
C VAL A 211 -7.05 4.00 9.78
N ASP A 212 -7.09 5.34 9.71
CA ASP A 212 -8.32 6.10 9.54
C ASP A 212 -8.98 5.81 8.18
N SER A 213 -8.20 5.78 7.10
CA SER A 213 -8.68 5.45 5.76
C SER A 213 -9.29 4.04 5.70
N ILE A 214 -8.65 3.04 6.34
CA ILE A 214 -9.21 1.68 6.47
C ILE A 214 -10.55 1.76 7.22
N THR A 215 -10.61 2.49 8.32
CA THR A 215 -11.83 2.62 9.14
C THR A 215 -12.95 3.26 8.32
N GLU A 216 -12.70 4.38 7.64
CA GLU A 216 -13.69 5.12 6.84
C GLU A 216 -14.25 4.28 5.68
N VAL A 217 -13.37 3.58 4.95
CA VAL A 217 -13.77 2.84 3.74
C VAL A 217 -14.47 1.53 4.10
N THR A 218 -14.05 0.82 5.15
CA THR A 218 -14.50 -0.55 5.42
C THR A 218 -15.57 -0.66 6.50
N SER A 219 -15.69 0.29 7.44
CA SER A 219 -16.66 0.22 8.54
C SER A 219 -18.12 0.13 8.05
N LYS A 220 -18.44 0.75 6.93
CA LYS A 220 -19.77 0.72 6.30
C LYS A 220 -20.22 -0.69 5.86
N TYR A 221 -19.28 -1.61 5.65
CA TYR A 221 -19.55 -3.01 5.29
C TYR A 221 -19.66 -3.92 6.51
N ALA A 222 -19.34 -3.40 7.71
CA ALA A 222 -19.30 -4.18 8.93
C ALA A 222 -20.70 -4.35 9.53
N THR A 223 -21.03 -5.59 9.94
CA THR A 223 -22.19 -5.87 10.77
C THR A 223 -21.69 -6.25 12.16
N SER A 224 -22.03 -5.46 13.19
CA SER A 224 -21.47 -5.64 14.54
C SER A 224 -19.94 -5.61 14.55
N GLY A 225 -19.35 -4.82 13.65
CA GLY A 225 -17.90 -4.69 13.46
C GLY A 225 -17.28 -5.72 12.51
N VAL A 226 -17.92 -6.84 12.22
CA VAL A 226 -17.37 -7.88 11.32
C VAL A 226 -17.76 -7.62 9.87
N ILE A 227 -16.77 -7.63 8.97
CA ILE A 227 -16.95 -7.50 7.52
C ILE A 227 -17.03 -8.90 6.93
N LYS A 228 -18.24 -9.33 6.55
CA LYS A 228 -18.51 -10.72 6.13
C LYS A 228 -17.93 -11.06 4.76
N ASN A 229 -17.99 -10.11 3.81
CA ASN A 229 -17.43 -10.33 2.48
C ASN A 229 -15.94 -9.99 2.49
N LYS A 230 -15.09 -10.97 2.16
CA LYS A 230 -13.64 -10.80 2.15
C LYS A 230 -13.18 -9.72 1.15
N ASP A 231 -13.90 -9.53 0.05
CA ASP A 231 -13.56 -8.53 -0.96
C ASP A 231 -13.72 -7.08 -0.47
N ASP A 232 -14.50 -6.90 0.61
CA ASP A 232 -14.69 -5.59 1.25
C ASP A 232 -13.71 -5.34 2.40
N GLN A 233 -12.84 -6.30 2.72
CA GLN A 233 -11.83 -6.21 3.78
C GLN A 233 -10.54 -5.58 3.22
N ALA A 234 -9.91 -4.69 4.00
CA ALA A 234 -8.60 -4.15 3.65
C ALA A 234 -7.53 -5.25 3.74
N VAL A 235 -6.73 -5.42 2.66
CA VAL A 235 -5.75 -6.51 2.52
C VAL A 235 -4.36 -6.02 2.93
N ILE A 236 -3.69 -6.77 3.79
CA ILE A 236 -2.27 -6.63 4.09
C ILE A 236 -1.51 -7.29 2.94
N LEU A 237 -0.84 -6.51 2.09
CA LEU A 237 -0.06 -7.05 0.99
C LEU A 237 1.23 -7.71 1.47
N GLU A 238 1.86 -7.10 2.46
CA GLU A 238 3.14 -7.55 2.99
C GLU A 238 3.42 -6.88 4.34
N MET A 239 4.10 -7.61 5.24
CA MET A 239 4.73 -7.06 6.44
C MET A 239 6.23 -7.37 6.44
N ARG A 240 7.05 -6.39 6.87
CA ARG A 240 8.51 -6.57 7.06
C ARG A 240 8.95 -6.05 8.41
N VAL A 241 9.86 -6.77 9.07
CA VAL A 241 10.66 -6.21 10.16
C VAL A 241 11.73 -5.32 9.52
N ILE A 242 11.82 -4.08 9.95
CA ILE A 242 12.67 -3.07 9.30
C ILE A 242 13.64 -2.41 10.26
N GLU A 243 14.78 -1.93 9.75
CA GLU A 243 15.59 -0.95 10.44
C GLU A 243 14.92 0.43 10.33
N TYR A 244 14.69 1.07 11.47
CA TYR A 244 14.06 2.40 11.49
C TYR A 244 14.90 3.35 12.35
N LYS A 245 15.31 4.46 11.75
CA LYS A 245 16.01 5.54 12.45
C LYS A 245 15.01 6.66 12.71
N LYS A 246 14.78 6.96 13.99
CA LYS A 246 13.96 8.10 14.41
C LYS A 246 14.60 9.43 14.02
#